data_13119e2679cfdae52ed3e1db32500720
#
_entry.id   13119e2679cfdae52ed3e1db32500720
#
_cell.length_a   1.000
_cell.length_b   1.000
_cell.length_c   1.000
_cell.angle_alpha   90.00
_cell.angle_beta   90.00
_cell.angle_gamma   90.00
#
_symmetry.space_group_name_H-M   'P 1'
#
loop_
_entity.id
_entity.type
_entity.pdbx_description
1 polymer ?
#
loop_
_entity_poly.entity_id
_entity_poly.type
_entity_poly.pdbx_seq_one_letter_code
_entity_poly.pdbx_strand_id
1 'polypeptide(L)'
;MPSARSGPATLELVAGPSRAVLDPARGGRVASWAVGGEQLLVGPPDDTDSSIHWGCFVMAPWPGRLANGRFEWGGRTVQLRRTHGRHAIHGLTWNRTWAVDSVAAAAASLSIELPRDEWPMGGRVRQRVRLSASSLVLEATIEADEAMPAALGWHPWFLRRGNPRLRVDAATYEVTEAMVPTGAAAAVGGSADLRAGPRIGRRRLDLAYLEARSPAVVTWPDLELRIAFEPAPVPLVVYTPPGSFCVEPLTATPNALALASRERRLAGVRELGAGERLGAKVILSVAPASGRA
;
A
#
# COMPACT_ATOMS: atom_id res chain seq x y z
N MET A 1 18.58 -28.98 -10.06
CA MET A 1 17.21 -28.60 -10.47
C MET A 1 16.54 -27.98 -9.27
N PRO A 2 16.29 -26.65 -9.21
CA PRO A 2 15.49 -26.11 -8.12
C PRO A 2 14.04 -26.55 -8.30
N SER A 3 13.49 -27.19 -7.28
CA SER A 3 12.11 -27.62 -7.18
C SER A 3 11.20 -26.40 -7.40
N ALA A 4 10.32 -26.45 -8.39
CA ALA A 4 9.25 -25.48 -8.57
C ALA A 4 8.43 -25.45 -7.28
N ARG A 5 8.43 -24.34 -6.56
CA ARG A 5 7.58 -24.14 -5.40
C ARG A 5 6.13 -24.13 -5.90
N SER A 6 5.39 -25.19 -5.66
CA SER A 6 3.95 -25.27 -5.89
C SER A 6 3.23 -24.38 -4.85
N GLY A 7 3.25 -23.07 -5.06
CA GLY A 7 2.41 -22.14 -4.34
C GLY A 7 0.96 -22.21 -4.85
N PRO A 8 -0.02 -21.63 -4.13
CA PRO A 8 -1.38 -21.54 -4.63
C PRO A 8 -1.40 -20.78 -5.96
N ALA A 9 -2.25 -21.29 -6.90
CA ALA A 9 -2.43 -20.69 -8.21
C ALA A 9 -2.95 -19.25 -8.10
N THR A 10 -2.73 -18.45 -9.12
CA THR A 10 -3.33 -17.11 -9.24
C THR A 10 -4.84 -17.22 -9.33
N LEU A 11 -5.54 -16.21 -8.79
CA LEU A 11 -6.99 -16.12 -8.78
C LEU A 11 -7.44 -15.02 -9.73
N GLU A 12 -8.30 -15.35 -10.68
CA GLU A 12 -8.91 -14.35 -11.56
C GLU A 12 -10.28 -13.95 -11.02
N LEU A 13 -10.53 -12.64 -10.94
CA LEU A 13 -11.82 -12.04 -10.62
C LEU A 13 -12.33 -11.30 -11.86
N VAL A 14 -13.64 -11.45 -12.15
CA VAL A 14 -14.28 -10.85 -13.30
C VAL A 14 -15.60 -10.19 -12.90
N ALA A 15 -15.81 -8.94 -13.34
CA ALA A 15 -17.05 -8.21 -13.13
C ALA A 15 -17.32 -7.27 -14.34
N GLY A 16 -18.12 -7.69 -15.28
CA GLY A 16 -18.38 -6.97 -16.54
C GLY A 16 -17.09 -6.73 -17.33
N PRO A 17 -16.73 -5.46 -17.64
CA PRO A 17 -15.50 -5.15 -18.38
C PRO A 17 -14.24 -5.15 -17.48
N SER A 18 -14.37 -5.38 -16.19
CA SER A 18 -13.26 -5.35 -15.23
C SER A 18 -12.72 -6.75 -14.97
N ARG A 19 -11.40 -6.88 -14.94
CA ARG A 19 -10.66 -8.10 -14.61
C ARG A 19 -9.55 -7.77 -13.63
N ALA A 20 -9.39 -8.60 -12.59
CA ALA A 20 -8.27 -8.51 -11.64
C ALA A 20 -7.69 -9.91 -11.43
N VAL A 21 -6.37 -9.99 -11.33
CA VAL A 21 -5.66 -11.22 -10.98
C VAL A 21 -5.00 -11.02 -9.64
N LEU A 22 -5.23 -11.94 -8.69
CA LEU A 22 -4.54 -11.97 -7.41
C LEU A 22 -3.46 -13.04 -7.44
N ASP A 23 -2.35 -12.77 -6.75
CA ASP A 23 -1.24 -13.71 -6.58
C ASP A 23 -1.03 -14.03 -5.10
N PRO A 24 -1.67 -15.09 -4.59
CA PRO A 24 -1.52 -15.49 -3.21
C PRO A 24 -0.09 -15.93 -2.87
N ALA A 25 0.65 -16.51 -3.82
CA ALA A 25 2.01 -16.98 -3.60
C ALA A 25 3.02 -15.85 -3.42
N ARG A 26 2.73 -14.66 -3.98
CA ARG A 26 3.64 -13.52 -3.99
C ARG A 26 3.02 -12.29 -3.29
N GLY A 27 2.69 -12.43 -2.00
CA GLY A 27 2.24 -11.34 -1.14
C GLY A 27 0.73 -11.10 -1.14
N GLY A 28 -0.08 -12.05 -1.63
CA GLY A 28 -1.53 -11.89 -1.70
C GLY A 28 -1.96 -10.67 -2.54
N ARG A 29 -1.06 -10.19 -3.42
CA ARG A 29 -1.23 -8.92 -4.14
C ARG A 29 -2.23 -9.03 -5.27
N VAL A 30 -2.83 -7.91 -5.63
CA VAL A 30 -3.47 -7.74 -6.92
C VAL A 30 -2.36 -7.59 -7.96
N ALA A 31 -2.11 -8.65 -8.71
CA ALA A 31 -1.05 -8.75 -9.71
C ALA A 31 -1.33 -7.91 -10.96
N SER A 32 -2.60 -7.83 -11.34
CA SER A 32 -3.07 -6.99 -12.45
C SER A 32 -4.50 -6.53 -12.20
N TRP A 33 -4.85 -5.37 -12.76
CA TRP A 33 -6.21 -4.85 -12.82
C TRP A 33 -6.41 -4.09 -14.11
N ALA A 34 -7.44 -4.48 -14.86
CA ALA A 34 -7.82 -3.87 -16.12
C ALA A 34 -9.33 -3.57 -16.15
N VAL A 35 -9.71 -2.49 -16.81
CA VAL A 35 -11.11 -2.09 -17.06
C VAL A 35 -11.27 -1.75 -18.52
N GLY A 36 -12.21 -2.40 -19.21
CA GLY A 36 -12.43 -2.20 -20.66
C GLY A 36 -11.22 -2.55 -21.53
N GLY A 37 -10.35 -3.47 -21.06
CA GLY A 37 -9.10 -3.83 -21.73
C GLY A 37 -7.90 -2.95 -21.34
N GLU A 38 -8.12 -1.83 -20.67
CA GLU A 38 -7.07 -0.90 -20.25
C GLU A 38 -6.41 -1.34 -18.94
N GLN A 39 -5.14 -1.76 -19.01
CA GLN A 39 -4.35 -2.16 -17.85
C GLN A 39 -3.96 -0.94 -17.01
N LEU A 40 -4.20 -1.02 -15.69
CA LEU A 40 -3.95 0.08 -14.76
C LEU A 40 -2.73 -0.14 -13.87
N LEU A 41 -2.46 -1.38 -13.46
CA LEU A 41 -1.32 -1.73 -12.61
C LEU A 41 -0.15 -2.27 -13.45
N VAL A 42 1.06 -2.05 -12.97
CA VAL A 42 2.27 -2.72 -13.48
C VAL A 42 2.12 -4.21 -13.21
N GLY A 43 2.19 -5.04 -14.23
CA GLY A 43 2.12 -6.49 -14.11
C GLY A 43 3.37 -7.12 -13.51
N PRO A 44 3.35 -8.44 -13.27
CA PRO A 44 4.53 -9.17 -12.78
C PRO A 44 5.68 -9.06 -13.77
N PRO A 45 6.94 -8.93 -13.29
CA PRO A 45 8.11 -9.00 -14.15
C PRO A 45 8.26 -10.41 -14.74
N ASP A 46 8.96 -10.49 -15.87
CA ASP A 46 9.25 -11.76 -16.55
C ASP A 46 10.17 -12.69 -15.73
N ASP A 47 11.05 -12.10 -14.91
CA ASP A 47 11.85 -12.82 -13.94
C ASP A 47 11.10 -13.00 -12.61
N THR A 48 11.25 -14.16 -12.01
CA THR A 48 10.54 -14.54 -10.77
C THR A 48 11.15 -13.91 -9.53
N ASP A 49 12.11 -13.03 -9.64
CA ASP A 49 12.75 -12.37 -8.51
C ASP A 49 11.78 -11.38 -7.84
N SER A 50 11.80 -11.42 -6.53
CA SER A 50 10.89 -10.78 -5.57
C SER A 50 10.85 -9.25 -5.65
N SER A 51 10.65 -8.71 -6.83
CA SER A 51 10.51 -7.27 -7.02
C SER A 51 9.30 -6.73 -6.26
N ILE A 52 9.50 -5.63 -5.55
CA ILE A 52 8.41 -4.87 -4.94
C ILE A 52 7.72 -3.95 -5.98
N HIS A 53 8.21 -3.87 -7.21
CA HIS A 53 7.89 -2.82 -8.18
C HIS A 53 6.71 -3.14 -9.10
N TRP A 54 5.73 -3.93 -8.65
CA TRP A 54 4.56 -4.33 -9.44
C TRP A 54 3.33 -4.66 -8.60
N GLY A 55 2.16 -4.63 -9.22
CA GLY A 55 0.88 -4.96 -8.62
C GLY A 55 0.43 -3.97 -7.55
N CYS A 56 -0.40 -4.45 -6.64
CA CYS A 56 -0.81 -3.73 -5.44
C CYS A 56 -0.81 -4.71 -4.26
N PHE A 57 0.01 -4.46 -3.25
CA PHE A 57 0.15 -5.33 -2.08
C PHE A 57 -0.16 -4.61 -0.78
N VAL A 58 -0.52 -5.39 0.23
CA VAL A 58 -0.72 -4.92 1.61
C VAL A 58 0.61 -4.81 2.32
N MET A 59 0.84 -3.69 2.98
CA MET A 59 1.96 -3.44 3.88
C MET A 59 1.46 -3.56 5.33
N ALA A 60 1.87 -4.62 6.01
CA ALA A 60 1.49 -4.90 7.39
C ALA A 60 2.61 -5.69 8.11
N PRO A 61 2.81 -5.50 9.42
CA PRO A 61 2.12 -4.63 10.37
C PRO A 61 2.65 -3.18 10.41
N TRP A 62 3.47 -2.77 9.47
CA TRP A 62 3.90 -1.37 9.25
C TRP A 62 4.08 -1.06 7.77
N PRO A 63 3.72 0.14 7.29
CA PRO A 63 4.02 0.60 5.94
C PRO A 63 5.36 1.34 5.88
N GLY A 64 5.93 1.43 4.69
CA GLY A 64 7.14 2.20 4.44
C GLY A 64 8.39 1.66 5.13
N ARG A 65 9.43 2.49 5.21
CA ARG A 65 10.70 2.14 5.87
C ARG A 65 10.59 2.22 7.38
N LEU A 66 11.28 1.29 8.05
CA LEU A 66 11.58 1.34 9.48
C LEU A 66 13.09 1.42 9.66
N ALA A 67 13.54 2.51 10.28
CA ALA A 67 14.95 2.81 10.48
C ALA A 67 15.67 1.66 11.20
N ASN A 68 16.78 1.19 10.62
CA ASN A 68 17.60 0.09 11.14
C ASN A 68 16.83 -1.21 11.43
N GLY A 69 15.54 -1.31 11.02
CA GLY A 69 14.66 -2.43 11.36
C GLY A 69 14.40 -2.54 12.86
N ARG A 70 14.40 -1.44 13.61
CA ARG A 70 14.36 -1.48 15.07
C ARG A 70 13.30 -0.54 15.62
N PHE A 71 12.60 -1.01 16.68
CA PHE A 71 11.67 -0.18 17.47
C PHE A 71 11.58 -0.70 18.91
N GLU A 72 11.07 0.14 19.81
CA GLU A 72 10.84 -0.22 21.21
C GLU A 72 9.36 -0.56 21.44
N TRP A 73 9.09 -1.70 22.10
CA TRP A 73 7.75 -2.13 22.47
C TRP A 73 7.73 -2.94 23.76
N GLY A 74 6.80 -2.61 24.67
CA GLY A 74 6.66 -3.33 25.94
C GLY A 74 7.95 -3.36 26.79
N GLY A 75 8.74 -2.30 26.73
CA GLY A 75 10.04 -2.20 27.44
C GLY A 75 11.15 -3.04 26.81
N ARG A 76 10.96 -3.56 25.60
CA ARG A 76 11.94 -4.39 24.88
C ARG A 76 12.25 -3.78 23.51
N THR A 77 13.49 -3.95 23.08
CA THR A 77 13.88 -3.68 21.70
C THR A 77 13.42 -4.82 20.80
N VAL A 78 12.60 -4.52 19.78
CA VAL A 78 12.27 -5.45 18.70
C VAL A 78 13.20 -5.18 17.53
N GLN A 79 14.00 -6.17 17.14
CA GLN A 79 14.88 -6.12 15.98
C GLN A 79 14.29 -6.96 14.86
N LEU A 80 13.96 -6.32 13.75
CA LEU A 80 13.45 -6.95 12.54
C LEU A 80 14.57 -7.19 11.53
N ARG A 81 14.34 -8.12 10.63
CA ARG A 81 15.24 -8.37 9.50
C ARG A 81 15.31 -7.12 8.62
N ARG A 82 16.52 -6.71 8.27
CA ARG A 82 16.77 -5.61 7.33
C ARG A 82 16.55 -6.13 5.91
N THR A 83 15.52 -5.64 5.24
CA THR A 83 15.09 -6.11 3.91
C THR A 83 15.35 -5.10 2.81
N HIS A 84 15.79 -3.88 3.17
CA HIS A 84 16.09 -2.81 2.21
C HIS A 84 17.32 -2.01 2.69
N GLY A 85 18.51 -2.43 2.27
CA GLY A 85 19.76 -1.88 2.77
C GLY A 85 19.87 -2.07 4.29
N ARG A 86 20.06 -0.97 5.03
CA ARG A 86 20.12 -0.99 6.49
C ARG A 86 18.75 -0.92 7.20
N HIS A 87 17.65 -0.88 6.46
CA HIS A 87 16.30 -0.70 6.98
C HIS A 87 15.45 -1.95 6.77
N ALA A 88 14.37 -2.11 7.53
CA ALA A 88 13.24 -2.95 7.18
C ALA A 88 12.22 -2.15 6.36
N ILE A 89 11.44 -2.78 5.47
CA ILE A 89 10.49 -2.09 4.62
C ILE A 89 9.19 -2.89 4.43
N HIS A 90 8.05 -2.19 4.45
CA HIS A 90 6.71 -2.65 4.07
C HIS A 90 6.15 -3.86 4.84
N GLY A 91 6.60 -4.05 6.07
CA GLY A 91 6.07 -5.12 6.91
C GLY A 91 6.55 -6.52 6.51
N LEU A 92 5.70 -7.50 6.80
CA LEU A 92 6.02 -8.92 6.65
C LEU A 92 5.11 -9.66 5.66
N THR A 93 4.22 -8.95 4.97
CA THR A 93 3.12 -9.56 4.20
C THR A 93 3.34 -9.56 2.69
N TRP A 94 4.06 -8.58 2.16
CA TRP A 94 4.11 -8.26 0.73
C TRP A 94 4.84 -9.29 -0.16
N ASN A 95 5.69 -10.14 0.40
CA ASN A 95 6.52 -11.13 -0.33
C ASN A 95 6.34 -12.57 0.18
N ARG A 96 5.28 -12.83 0.94
CA ARG A 96 4.98 -14.14 1.51
C ARG A 96 3.76 -14.77 0.85
N THR A 97 3.65 -16.08 0.97
CA THR A 97 2.45 -16.81 0.55
C THR A 97 1.31 -16.58 1.52
N TRP A 98 0.15 -16.21 0.99
CA TRP A 98 -1.10 -16.07 1.73
C TRP A 98 -1.98 -17.28 1.52
N ALA A 99 -2.69 -17.69 2.55
CA ALA A 99 -3.77 -18.67 2.43
C ALA A 99 -4.97 -18.05 1.71
N VAL A 100 -5.66 -18.85 0.90
CA VAL A 100 -6.91 -18.47 0.23
C VAL A 100 -8.06 -18.96 1.12
N ASP A 101 -8.77 -18.01 1.73
CA ASP A 101 -9.90 -18.31 2.62
C ASP A 101 -11.18 -18.57 1.84
N SER A 102 -11.43 -17.76 0.77
CA SER A 102 -12.58 -17.92 -0.12
C SER A 102 -12.37 -17.23 -1.44
N VAL A 103 -13.03 -17.75 -2.49
CA VAL A 103 -13.05 -17.18 -3.85
C VAL A 103 -14.47 -17.23 -4.39
N ALA A 104 -14.88 -16.14 -5.05
CA ALA A 104 -16.08 -16.03 -5.86
C ALA A 104 -15.74 -15.31 -7.18
N ALA A 105 -16.67 -15.26 -8.13
CA ALA A 105 -16.44 -14.68 -9.45
C ALA A 105 -15.84 -13.24 -9.40
N ALA A 106 -16.25 -12.44 -8.43
CA ALA A 106 -15.85 -11.03 -8.30
C ALA A 106 -15.32 -10.67 -6.90
N ALA A 107 -14.94 -11.66 -6.08
CA ALA A 107 -14.40 -11.43 -4.75
C ALA A 107 -13.48 -12.55 -4.30
N ALA A 108 -12.47 -12.20 -3.50
CA ALA A 108 -11.63 -13.18 -2.81
C ALA A 108 -11.28 -12.67 -1.41
N SER A 109 -11.05 -13.62 -0.50
CA SER A 109 -10.51 -13.36 0.84
C SER A 109 -9.25 -14.19 1.03
N LEU A 110 -8.23 -13.56 1.56
CA LEU A 110 -6.90 -14.12 1.80
C LEU A 110 -6.47 -13.81 3.22
N SER A 111 -5.67 -14.68 3.83
CA SER A 111 -5.11 -14.43 5.15
C SER A 111 -3.66 -14.90 5.27
N ILE A 112 -2.93 -14.30 6.22
CA ILE A 112 -1.57 -14.68 6.57
C ILE A 112 -1.34 -14.47 8.06
N GLU A 113 -0.65 -15.41 8.69
CA GLU A 113 -0.17 -15.27 10.07
C GLU A 113 1.12 -14.42 10.08
N LEU A 114 1.25 -13.55 11.07
CA LEU A 114 2.50 -12.85 11.34
C LEU A 114 3.43 -13.80 12.12
N PRO A 115 4.59 -14.16 11.56
CA PRO A 115 5.46 -15.17 12.14
C PRO A 115 6.11 -14.65 13.43
N ARG A 116 5.98 -15.40 14.54
CA ARG A 116 6.44 -14.97 15.87
C ARG A 116 7.96 -14.85 16.00
N ASP A 117 8.72 -15.50 15.16
CA ASP A 117 10.18 -15.36 15.08
C ASP A 117 10.63 -14.02 14.46
N GLU A 118 9.77 -13.39 13.63
CA GLU A 118 10.02 -12.07 13.05
C GLU A 118 9.14 -10.96 13.68
N TRP A 119 7.93 -11.31 14.15
CA TRP A 119 7.01 -10.41 14.86
C TRP A 119 6.59 -11.07 16.17
N PRO A 120 7.32 -10.84 17.26
CA PRO A 120 7.16 -11.61 18.50
C PRO A 120 5.76 -11.60 19.11
N MET A 121 4.98 -10.54 18.83
CA MET A 121 3.61 -10.38 19.32
C MET A 121 2.60 -11.29 18.59
N GLY A 122 2.98 -11.85 17.43
CA GLY A 122 2.07 -12.63 16.59
C GLY A 122 0.95 -11.79 16.00
N GLY A 123 -0.05 -12.47 15.43
CA GLY A 123 -1.23 -11.86 14.85
C GLY A 123 -1.53 -12.37 13.46
N ARG A 124 -2.68 -11.97 12.93
CA ARG A 124 -3.15 -12.36 11.60
C ARG A 124 -3.53 -11.15 10.78
N VAL A 125 -3.16 -11.17 9.50
CA VAL A 125 -3.63 -10.20 8.52
C VAL A 125 -4.62 -10.88 7.58
N ARG A 126 -5.79 -10.26 7.38
CA ARG A 126 -6.76 -10.66 6.37
C ARG A 126 -6.90 -9.58 5.32
N GLN A 127 -7.03 -9.97 4.07
CA GLN A 127 -7.37 -9.08 2.95
C GLN A 127 -8.61 -9.60 2.26
N ARG A 128 -9.55 -8.69 1.98
CA ARG A 128 -10.70 -8.94 1.11
C ARG A 128 -10.61 -8.05 -0.10
N VAL A 129 -10.73 -8.66 -1.27
CA VAL A 129 -10.74 -7.98 -2.56
C VAL A 129 -12.12 -8.15 -3.18
N ARG A 130 -12.74 -7.06 -3.62
CA ARG A 130 -14.01 -7.09 -4.36
C ARG A 130 -13.87 -6.29 -5.64
N LEU A 131 -14.35 -6.85 -6.73
CA LEU A 131 -14.33 -6.25 -8.05
C LEU A 131 -15.77 -5.89 -8.47
N SER A 132 -15.93 -4.74 -9.10
CA SER A 132 -17.15 -4.36 -9.83
C SER A 132 -16.78 -3.99 -11.26
N ALA A 133 -17.78 -3.62 -12.09
CA ALA A 133 -17.56 -3.23 -13.46
C ALA A 133 -16.55 -2.08 -13.63
N SER A 134 -16.41 -1.21 -12.63
CA SER A 134 -15.55 -0.02 -12.68
C SER A 134 -14.77 0.24 -11.40
N SER A 135 -14.76 -0.67 -10.43
CA SER A 135 -14.04 -0.46 -9.18
C SER A 135 -13.41 -1.73 -8.62
N LEU A 136 -12.30 -1.53 -7.92
CA LEU A 136 -11.60 -2.52 -7.12
C LEU A 136 -11.57 -2.02 -5.68
N VAL A 137 -12.16 -2.79 -4.76
CA VAL A 137 -12.20 -2.49 -3.32
C VAL A 137 -11.26 -3.43 -2.61
N LEU A 138 -10.33 -2.85 -1.86
CA LEU A 138 -9.33 -3.55 -1.06
C LEU A 138 -9.58 -3.24 0.42
N GLU A 139 -9.89 -4.25 1.21
CA GLU A 139 -10.05 -4.16 2.66
C GLU A 139 -8.97 -4.99 3.32
N ALA A 140 -8.31 -4.46 4.34
CA ALA A 140 -7.36 -5.24 5.15
C ALA A 140 -7.65 -5.05 6.64
N THR A 141 -7.41 -6.11 7.40
CA THR A 141 -7.55 -6.12 8.87
C THR A 141 -6.37 -6.83 9.48
N ILE A 142 -5.77 -6.23 10.49
CA ILE A 142 -4.81 -6.88 11.39
C ILE A 142 -5.55 -7.23 12.67
N GLU A 143 -5.41 -8.46 13.12
CA GLU A 143 -5.86 -8.94 14.44
C GLU A 143 -4.63 -9.31 15.26
N ALA A 144 -4.53 -8.78 16.48
CA ALA A 144 -3.38 -8.98 17.36
C ALA A 144 -3.55 -10.24 18.22
N ASP A 145 -2.53 -11.11 18.29
CA ASP A 145 -2.53 -12.21 19.26
C ASP A 145 -2.15 -11.71 20.66
N GLU A 146 -1.19 -10.82 20.73
CA GLU A 146 -0.74 -10.13 21.94
C GLU A 146 -0.73 -8.62 21.70
N ALA A 147 -0.59 -7.82 22.76
CA ALA A 147 -0.51 -6.37 22.64
C ALA A 147 0.61 -5.98 21.67
N MET A 148 0.28 -5.22 20.62
CA MET A 148 1.25 -4.84 19.58
C MET A 148 0.97 -3.48 18.94
N PRO A 149 2.00 -2.79 18.39
CA PRO A 149 1.79 -1.64 17.52
C PRO A 149 1.41 -2.14 16.13
N ALA A 150 0.46 -1.48 15.47
CA ALA A 150 -0.01 -1.91 14.15
C ALA A 150 -0.31 -0.72 13.24
N ALA A 151 0.04 -0.88 11.97
CA ALA A 151 -0.36 -0.01 10.89
C ALA A 151 -0.53 -0.79 9.59
N LEU A 152 -1.37 -0.27 8.70
CA LEU A 152 -1.69 -0.81 7.39
C LEU A 152 -1.36 0.18 6.28
N GLY A 153 -1.09 -0.33 5.10
CA GLY A 153 -1.01 0.45 3.88
C GLY A 153 -1.16 -0.42 2.65
N TRP A 154 -1.38 0.22 1.50
CA TRP A 154 -1.36 -0.42 0.19
C TRP A 154 -0.35 0.25 -0.71
N HIS A 155 0.35 -0.54 -1.50
CA HIS A 155 1.37 -0.08 -2.43
C HIS A 155 0.98 -0.40 -3.88
N PRO A 156 0.07 0.37 -4.49
CA PRO A 156 -0.30 0.20 -5.89
C PRO A 156 0.76 0.80 -6.81
N TRP A 157 1.23 0.01 -7.76
CA TRP A 157 2.11 0.42 -8.84
C TRP A 157 1.29 0.68 -10.10
N PHE A 158 0.99 1.94 -10.37
CA PHE A 158 0.22 2.33 -11.54
C PHE A 158 1.11 2.53 -12.77
N LEU A 159 0.60 2.11 -13.94
CA LEU A 159 1.21 2.42 -15.23
C LEU A 159 1.06 3.91 -15.53
N ARG A 160 2.12 4.55 -16.01
CA ARG A 160 2.06 5.97 -16.38
C ARG A 160 1.11 6.24 -17.55
N ARG A 161 0.99 5.35 -18.55
CA ARG A 161 0.14 5.52 -19.72
C ARG A 161 0.24 6.96 -20.29
N GLY A 162 1.46 7.34 -20.73
CA GLY A 162 1.77 8.70 -21.12
C GLY A 162 2.15 9.60 -19.93
N ASN A 163 1.46 10.71 -19.77
CA ASN A 163 1.80 11.71 -18.75
C ASN A 163 0.55 12.15 -17.96
N PRO A 164 0.09 11.33 -17.00
CA PRO A 164 -1.13 11.59 -16.24
C PRO A 164 -0.99 12.83 -15.35
N ARG A 165 -2.13 13.40 -15.00
CA ARG A 165 -2.26 14.37 -13.92
C ARG A 165 -2.49 13.63 -12.61
N LEU A 166 -1.95 14.16 -11.51
CA LEU A 166 -2.19 13.65 -10.16
C LEU A 166 -2.60 14.79 -9.24
N ARG A 167 -3.76 14.66 -8.63
CA ARG A 167 -4.25 15.58 -7.60
C ARG A 167 -4.24 14.89 -6.24
N VAL A 168 -3.57 15.53 -5.29
CA VAL A 168 -3.55 15.15 -3.87
C VAL A 168 -3.84 16.41 -3.07
N ASP A 169 -4.87 16.36 -2.23
CA ASP A 169 -5.26 17.46 -1.35
C ASP A 169 -4.61 17.25 0.03
N ALA A 170 -3.44 17.85 0.20
CA ALA A 170 -2.68 17.89 1.45
C ALA A 170 -1.95 19.23 1.57
N ALA A 171 -1.80 19.73 2.80
CA ALA A 171 -1.13 20.99 3.09
C ALA A 171 0.35 20.81 3.43
N THR A 172 0.73 19.65 3.94
CA THR A 172 2.08 19.34 4.43
C THR A 172 2.55 17.95 3.98
N TYR A 173 3.84 17.74 3.99
CA TYR A 173 4.47 16.43 3.82
C TYR A 173 5.57 16.24 4.86
N GLU A 174 5.93 14.98 5.11
CA GLU A 174 6.95 14.60 6.08
C GLU A 174 8.35 14.80 5.50
N VAL A 175 9.22 15.47 6.25
CA VAL A 175 10.61 15.69 5.87
C VAL A 175 11.40 14.40 6.09
N THR A 176 12.20 14.02 5.10
CA THR A 176 13.05 12.82 5.18
C THR A 176 14.53 13.18 5.15
N GLU A 177 15.33 12.45 5.90
CA GLU A 177 16.78 12.44 5.82
C GLU A 177 17.25 11.02 5.47
N ALA A 178 18.08 10.88 4.46
CA ALA A 178 18.51 9.57 3.95
C ALA A 178 17.31 8.60 3.72
N MET A 179 16.20 9.11 3.20
CA MET A 179 14.94 8.41 2.92
C MET A 179 14.20 7.89 4.17
N VAL A 180 14.56 8.35 5.35
CA VAL A 180 13.88 8.05 6.62
C VAL A 180 13.18 9.31 7.10
N PRO A 181 11.89 9.24 7.45
CA PRO A 181 11.18 10.36 8.06
C PRO A 181 11.82 10.84 9.36
N THR A 182 11.91 12.17 9.50
CA THR A 182 12.51 12.83 10.66
C THR A 182 11.50 13.17 11.74
N GLY A 183 10.20 13.03 11.47
CA GLY A 183 9.12 13.53 12.32
C GLY A 183 8.81 15.04 12.10
N ALA A 184 9.59 15.74 11.29
CA ALA A 184 9.31 17.12 10.92
C ALA A 184 8.38 17.19 9.69
N ALA A 185 7.50 18.20 9.66
CA ALA A 185 6.64 18.48 8.53
C ALA A 185 7.07 19.75 7.80
N ALA A 186 6.92 19.76 6.48
CA ALA A 186 7.12 20.94 5.63
C ALA A 186 5.84 21.28 4.87
N ALA A 187 5.62 22.55 4.59
CA ALA A 187 4.51 23.00 3.77
C ALA A 187 4.67 22.53 2.32
N VAL A 188 3.56 22.08 1.71
CA VAL A 188 3.52 21.69 0.30
C VAL A 188 3.74 22.91 -0.60
N GLY A 189 4.71 22.80 -1.52
CA GLY A 189 5.04 23.83 -2.49
C GLY A 189 5.93 23.32 -3.62
N GLY A 190 6.14 24.13 -4.65
CA GLY A 190 7.00 23.78 -5.79
C GLY A 190 6.60 22.48 -6.49
N SER A 191 7.56 21.57 -6.69
CA SER A 191 7.31 20.28 -7.33
C SER A 191 6.46 19.31 -6.49
N ALA A 192 6.41 19.52 -5.17
CA ALA A 192 5.58 18.73 -4.25
C ALA A 192 4.10 19.16 -4.27
N ASP A 193 3.75 20.31 -4.84
CA ASP A 193 2.36 20.76 -4.88
C ASP A 193 1.55 20.00 -5.96
N LEU A 194 0.66 19.13 -5.46
CA LEU A 194 -0.23 18.33 -6.28
C LEU A 194 -1.71 18.75 -6.16
N ARG A 195 -2.03 19.81 -5.41
CA ARG A 195 -3.41 20.24 -5.15
C ARG A 195 -4.16 20.64 -6.42
N ALA A 196 -3.50 21.28 -7.35
CA ALA A 196 -4.07 21.68 -8.65
C ALA A 196 -4.10 20.55 -9.70
N GLY A 197 -3.67 19.34 -9.35
CA GLY A 197 -3.61 18.21 -10.29
C GLY A 197 -2.61 18.44 -11.44
N PRO A 198 -1.34 18.76 -11.17
CA PRO A 198 -0.36 18.92 -12.24
C PRO A 198 -0.07 17.59 -12.93
N ARG A 199 0.51 17.65 -14.15
CA ARG A 199 1.08 16.45 -14.78
C ARG A 199 2.24 15.90 -13.96
N ILE A 200 2.33 14.58 -13.83
CA ILE A 200 3.46 13.93 -13.14
C ILE A 200 4.79 14.32 -13.84
N GLY A 201 4.84 14.25 -15.16
CA GLY A 201 5.96 14.74 -15.93
C GLY A 201 7.30 14.13 -15.50
N ARG A 202 8.27 15.03 -15.25
CA ARG A 202 9.61 14.66 -14.77
C ARG A 202 9.76 14.75 -13.26
N ARG A 203 8.67 14.92 -12.51
CA ARG A 203 8.72 14.93 -11.05
C ARG A 203 9.30 13.63 -10.53
N ARG A 204 10.18 13.75 -9.54
CA ARG A 204 10.78 12.65 -8.81
C ARG A 204 10.38 12.80 -7.35
N LEU A 205 9.19 12.35 -7.03
CA LEU A 205 8.64 12.38 -5.69
C LEU A 205 8.91 11.03 -4.99
N ASP A 206 9.20 11.10 -3.72
CA ASP A 206 9.18 10.01 -2.73
C ASP A 206 8.80 10.70 -1.41
N LEU A 207 7.52 11.08 -1.29
CA LEU A 207 7.02 11.96 -0.24
C LEU A 207 5.79 11.37 0.43
N ALA A 208 5.78 11.39 1.76
CA ALA A 208 4.61 11.10 2.56
C ALA A 208 3.84 12.42 2.83
N TYR A 209 2.76 12.66 2.12
CA TYR A 209 1.82 13.74 2.38
C TYR A 209 1.08 13.45 3.67
N LEU A 210 1.01 14.43 4.57
CA LEU A 210 0.32 14.28 5.85
C LEU A 210 -1.13 14.74 5.71
N GLU A 211 -2.03 14.05 6.42
CA GLU A 211 -3.47 14.37 6.47
C GLU A 211 -4.09 14.56 5.07
N ALA A 212 -3.67 13.72 4.10
CA ALA A 212 -4.22 13.79 2.75
C ALA A 212 -5.72 13.48 2.77
N ARG A 213 -6.50 14.33 2.07
CA ARG A 213 -7.94 14.16 1.96
C ARG A 213 -8.31 13.19 0.84
N SER A 214 -9.32 12.40 1.09
CA SER A 214 -9.88 11.45 0.13
C SER A 214 -10.89 12.12 -0.82
N PRO A 215 -10.91 11.79 -2.12
CA PRO A 215 -9.99 10.91 -2.81
C PRO A 215 -8.76 11.64 -3.38
N ALA A 216 -7.64 10.92 -3.55
CA ALA A 216 -6.65 11.32 -4.54
C ALA A 216 -7.17 10.98 -5.95
N VAL A 217 -6.77 11.75 -6.98
CA VAL A 217 -7.30 11.59 -8.33
C VAL A 217 -6.17 11.57 -9.35
N VAL A 218 -6.17 10.54 -10.19
CA VAL A 218 -5.30 10.42 -11.35
C VAL A 218 -6.12 10.58 -12.62
N THR A 219 -5.70 11.45 -13.53
CA THR A 219 -6.41 11.70 -14.78
C THR A 219 -5.48 11.45 -15.96
N TRP A 220 -5.84 10.49 -16.81
CA TRP A 220 -5.29 10.26 -18.14
C TRP A 220 -6.18 10.95 -19.20
N PRO A 221 -5.79 10.97 -20.48
CA PRO A 221 -6.63 11.58 -21.52
C PRO A 221 -8.00 10.93 -21.71
N ASP A 222 -8.11 9.64 -21.41
CA ASP A 222 -9.26 8.76 -21.67
C ASP A 222 -10.03 8.37 -20.40
N LEU A 223 -9.37 8.36 -19.24
CA LEU A 223 -9.99 7.91 -17.99
C LEU A 223 -9.53 8.69 -16.76
N GLU A 224 -10.35 8.68 -15.73
CA GLU A 224 -10.05 9.15 -14.38
C GLU A 224 -10.07 7.99 -13.40
N LEU A 225 -9.04 7.87 -12.55
CA LEU A 225 -8.98 6.96 -11.42
C LEU A 225 -9.08 7.77 -10.13
N ARG A 226 -10.07 7.45 -9.31
CA ARG A 226 -10.25 7.98 -7.96
C ARG A 226 -9.76 6.95 -6.96
N ILE A 227 -8.89 7.37 -6.06
CA ILE A 227 -8.32 6.55 -5.00
C ILE A 227 -8.91 7.08 -3.68
N ALA A 228 -10.00 6.48 -3.24
CA ALA A 228 -10.63 6.79 -1.97
C ALA A 228 -10.12 5.84 -0.88
N PHE A 229 -10.01 6.34 0.34
CA PHE A 229 -9.48 5.57 1.47
C PHE A 229 -10.23 5.89 2.77
N GLU A 230 -10.34 4.86 3.62
CA GLU A 230 -11.01 4.90 4.91
C GLU A 230 -10.14 4.18 5.96
N PRO A 231 -9.93 4.79 7.15
CA PRO A 231 -10.38 6.14 7.54
C PRO A 231 -9.64 7.22 6.76
N ALA A 232 -10.19 8.45 6.73
CA ALA A 232 -9.57 9.63 6.17
C ALA A 232 -9.70 10.78 7.19
N PRO A 233 -8.76 11.78 7.21
CA PRO A 233 -7.55 11.86 6.38
C PRO A 233 -6.48 10.84 6.79
N VAL A 234 -5.54 10.55 5.87
CA VAL A 234 -4.45 9.58 6.10
C VAL A 234 -3.11 10.13 5.60
N PRO A 235 -1.97 9.59 6.06
CA PRO A 235 -0.72 9.73 5.35
C PRO A 235 -0.82 9.07 3.97
N LEU A 236 -0.37 9.77 2.93
CA LEU A 236 -0.42 9.30 1.55
C LEU A 236 0.98 9.43 0.92
N VAL A 237 1.62 8.31 0.65
CA VAL A 237 2.90 8.34 -0.07
C VAL A 237 2.64 8.48 -1.56
N VAL A 238 3.37 9.40 -2.19
CA VAL A 238 3.46 9.52 -3.65
C VAL A 238 4.90 9.24 -4.05
N TYR A 239 5.09 8.18 -4.84
CA TYR A 239 6.38 7.81 -5.39
C TYR A 239 6.31 7.80 -6.92
N THR A 240 7.25 8.49 -7.59
CA THR A 240 7.20 8.70 -9.05
C THR A 240 8.48 8.28 -9.75
N PRO A 241 8.83 6.98 -9.76
CA PRO A 241 9.98 6.47 -10.51
C PRO A 241 9.75 6.56 -12.04
N PRO A 242 10.77 6.27 -12.87
CA PRO A 242 10.59 6.14 -14.31
C PRO A 242 9.57 5.04 -14.66
N GLY A 243 8.69 5.31 -15.64
CA GLY A 243 7.75 4.32 -16.20
C GLY A 243 6.48 4.07 -15.40
N SER A 244 6.49 4.28 -14.08
CA SER A 244 5.34 4.01 -13.18
C SER A 244 5.17 5.13 -12.14
N PHE A 245 4.15 5.02 -11.31
CA PHE A 245 3.99 5.82 -10.11
C PHE A 245 3.15 5.08 -9.07
N CYS A 246 3.31 5.47 -7.81
CA CYS A 246 2.55 4.93 -6.68
C CYS A 246 1.80 6.04 -5.97
N VAL A 247 0.62 5.73 -5.50
CA VAL A 247 -0.19 6.57 -4.60
C VAL A 247 -0.66 5.63 -3.50
N GLU A 248 -0.03 5.73 -2.33
CA GLU A 248 -0.05 4.73 -1.27
C GLU A 248 -0.79 5.24 -0.05
N PRO A 249 -2.07 4.90 0.15
CA PRO A 249 -2.77 5.21 1.40
C PRO A 249 -2.21 4.38 2.56
N LEU A 250 -1.88 5.06 3.67
CA LEU A 250 -1.32 4.44 4.86
C LEU A 250 -2.14 4.83 6.09
N THR A 251 -2.23 3.96 7.08
CA THR A 251 -2.84 4.33 8.38
C THR A 251 -1.85 5.01 9.32
N ALA A 252 -0.54 4.90 9.04
CA ALA A 252 0.51 5.57 9.78
C ALA A 252 1.63 6.02 8.84
N THR A 253 2.38 7.07 9.22
CA THR A 253 3.54 7.51 8.44
C THR A 253 4.64 6.44 8.42
N PRO A 254 5.49 6.41 7.38
CA PRO A 254 6.69 5.58 7.41
C PRO A 254 7.55 5.89 8.64
N ASN A 255 8.29 4.92 9.16
CA ASN A 255 9.13 5.01 10.35
C ASN A 255 8.39 5.28 11.68
N ALA A 256 7.07 5.37 11.69
CA ALA A 256 6.31 5.71 12.90
C ALA A 256 6.52 4.73 14.06
N LEU A 257 6.81 3.44 13.78
CA LEU A 257 7.12 2.46 14.83
C LEU A 257 8.37 2.80 15.63
N ALA A 258 9.34 3.50 15.03
CA ALA A 258 10.59 3.90 15.71
C ALA A 258 10.42 5.10 16.64
N LEU A 259 9.27 5.77 16.60
CA LEU A 259 8.98 6.93 17.43
C LEU A 259 8.64 6.52 18.87
N ALA A 260 8.77 7.45 19.82
CA ALA A 260 8.27 7.26 21.18
C ALA A 260 6.74 7.08 21.18
N SER A 261 6.18 6.48 22.24
CA SER A 261 4.78 6.02 22.26
C SER A 261 3.76 7.12 21.92
N ARG A 262 3.96 8.34 22.42
CA ARG A 262 3.07 9.47 22.14
C ARG A 262 3.13 9.89 20.66
N GLU A 263 4.33 10.10 20.14
CA GLU A 263 4.58 10.51 18.76
C GLU A 263 4.15 9.41 17.78
N ARG A 264 4.34 8.14 18.14
CA ARG A 264 3.90 6.97 17.41
C ARG A 264 2.39 6.99 17.16
N ARG A 265 1.59 7.28 18.21
CA ARG A 265 0.13 7.40 18.07
C ARG A 265 -0.27 8.60 17.21
N LEU A 266 0.41 9.74 17.37
CA LEU A 266 0.17 10.92 16.52
C LEU A 266 0.52 10.67 15.05
N ALA A 267 1.51 9.82 14.79
CA ALA A 267 1.89 9.37 13.46
C ALA A 267 0.94 8.28 12.87
N GLY A 268 -0.14 7.93 13.57
CA GLY A 268 -1.22 7.06 13.10
C GLY A 268 -1.09 5.58 13.47
N VAL A 269 -0.02 5.16 14.17
CA VAL A 269 0.08 3.77 14.65
C VAL A 269 -0.98 3.49 15.71
N ARG A 270 -1.67 2.36 15.56
CA ARG A 270 -2.60 1.86 16.58
C ARG A 270 -1.87 0.90 17.51
N GLU A 271 -2.08 1.09 18.79
CA GLU A 271 -1.66 0.16 19.83
C GLU A 271 -2.84 -0.78 20.10
N LEU A 272 -2.73 -2.03 19.66
CA LEU A 272 -3.77 -3.05 19.78
C LEU A 272 -3.52 -3.90 21.02
N GLY A 273 -4.55 -4.17 21.81
CA GLY A 273 -4.56 -5.22 22.81
C GLY A 273 -4.77 -6.60 22.16
N ALA A 274 -4.58 -7.68 22.92
CA ALA A 274 -4.84 -9.04 22.45
C ALA A 274 -6.29 -9.20 21.97
N GLY A 275 -6.48 -9.74 20.77
CA GLY A 275 -7.77 -9.91 20.11
C GLY A 275 -8.34 -8.62 19.46
N GLU A 276 -7.71 -7.47 19.67
CA GLU A 276 -8.14 -6.23 19.03
C GLU A 276 -7.74 -6.18 17.54
N ARG A 277 -8.44 -5.32 16.80
CA ARG A 277 -8.30 -5.22 15.35
C ARG A 277 -8.06 -3.79 14.87
N LEU A 278 -7.23 -3.67 13.85
CA LEU A 278 -7.11 -2.48 13.00
C LEU A 278 -7.63 -2.84 11.61
N GLY A 279 -8.60 -2.09 11.10
CA GLY A 279 -9.12 -2.23 9.74
C GLY A 279 -8.93 -0.95 8.93
N ALA A 280 -8.71 -1.10 7.63
CA ALA A 280 -8.70 -0.01 6.67
C ALA A 280 -9.20 -0.48 5.30
N LYS A 281 -9.60 0.47 4.44
CA LYS A 281 -10.15 0.21 3.11
C LYS A 281 -9.64 1.22 2.09
N VAL A 282 -9.36 0.73 0.89
CA VAL A 282 -9.07 1.54 -0.30
C VAL A 282 -10.07 1.18 -1.40
N ILE A 283 -10.61 2.18 -2.06
CA ILE A 283 -11.53 2.03 -3.19
C ILE A 283 -10.87 2.70 -4.39
N LEU A 284 -10.53 1.91 -5.38
CA LEU A 284 -10.05 2.34 -6.68
C LEU A 284 -11.22 2.32 -7.65
N SER A 285 -11.68 3.47 -8.13
CA SER A 285 -12.81 3.57 -9.06
C SER A 285 -12.42 4.33 -10.31
N VAL A 286 -12.83 3.78 -11.46
CA VAL A 286 -12.50 4.30 -12.80
C VAL A 286 -13.77 4.84 -13.45
N ALA A 287 -13.65 5.99 -14.09
CA ALA A 287 -14.67 6.60 -14.93
C ALA A 287 -14.03 7.16 -16.20
N PRO A 288 -14.80 7.39 -17.27
CA PRO A 288 -14.32 8.21 -18.40
C PRO A 288 -13.82 9.56 -17.90
N ALA A 289 -12.74 10.08 -18.50
CA ALA A 289 -12.21 11.39 -18.12
C ALA A 289 -13.28 12.47 -18.39
N SER A 290 -13.58 13.28 -17.37
CA SER A 290 -14.49 14.41 -17.49
C SER A 290 -13.81 15.50 -18.33
N GLY A 291 -14.23 15.69 -19.59
CA GLY A 291 -13.79 16.80 -20.43
C GLY A 291 -13.16 16.41 -21.75
N ARG A 292 -13.94 15.84 -22.65
CA ARG A 292 -13.95 16.13 -24.09
C ARG A 292 -15.42 16.11 -24.54
N ALA A 293 -16.07 17.27 -24.50
CA ALA A 293 -17.08 17.59 -25.48
C ALA A 293 -16.38 18.25 -26.65
#